data_26aa75695cc841a5b7acc4a9d91a3d4a
#
_entry.id   26aa75695cc841a5b7acc4a9d91a3d4a
#
_cell.length_a   1.000
_cell.length_b   1.000
_cell.length_c   1.000
_cell.angle_alpha   90.00
_cell.angle_beta   90.00
_cell.angle_gamma   90.00
#
_symmetry.space_group_name_H-M   'P 1'
#
loop_
_entity.id
_entity.type
_entity.pdbx_description
1 polymer ?
#
loop_
_entity_poly.entity_id
_entity_poly.type
_entity_poly.pdbx_seq_one_letter_code
_entity_poly.pdbx_strand_id
1 'polypeptide(L)'
;MAIRLKFVFGIFLFSCVGWGGEQVSELSPGSEEALRKLNLPGIKLNLKERCIDVNATVCLHEGLLELVACTKGSKEHESILSVAARPMHIHAAMLLMGAKPGTPAMRKARDEARTRWVSVEPAGDSVRVSLVFPDSKGKPQEHPISRFISPAQPDEIGGIPTKKKLDTFPASFLFAGSHLVENGPGPRKYVCDQSGNVISISTFGDELLCLPGVHGHQNDGLTWQVNPKGLPRIGEQVILRLRPKPKSSHKK
;
A
#
# COMPACT_ATOMS: atom_id res chain seq x y z
N MET A 1 40.43 -34.34 -66.69
CA MET A 1 39.09 -34.81 -66.43
C MET A 1 38.70 -34.30 -65.04
N ALA A 2 37.99 -33.18 -65.00
CA ALA A 2 37.74 -32.43 -63.75
C ALA A 2 36.25 -32.60 -63.41
N ILE A 3 35.95 -33.20 -62.27
CA ILE A 3 34.61 -33.37 -61.74
C ILE A 3 34.32 -32.18 -60.83
N ARG A 4 33.35 -31.34 -61.25
CA ARG A 4 32.82 -30.24 -60.45
C ARG A 4 31.70 -30.77 -59.52
N LEU A 5 31.91 -30.70 -58.20
CA LEU A 5 30.93 -30.97 -57.20
C LEU A 5 30.20 -29.66 -56.84
N LYS A 6 28.90 -29.60 -57.14
CA LYS A 6 28.04 -28.47 -56.79
C LYS A 6 27.51 -28.69 -55.35
N PHE A 7 27.93 -27.78 -54.43
CA PHE A 7 27.31 -27.67 -53.12
C PHE A 7 26.05 -26.81 -53.23
N VAL A 8 24.88 -27.40 -52.89
CA VAL A 8 23.63 -26.68 -52.71
C VAL A 8 23.53 -26.27 -51.27
N PHE A 9 23.61 -24.96 -51.02
CA PHE A 9 23.42 -24.37 -49.69
C PHE A 9 21.89 -24.20 -49.49
N GLY A 10 21.27 -25.09 -48.69
CA GLY A 10 19.90 -24.94 -48.22
C GLY A 10 19.86 -23.97 -47.03
N ILE A 11 19.25 -22.80 -47.23
CA ILE A 11 18.98 -21.84 -46.19
C ILE A 11 17.72 -22.33 -45.43
N PHE A 12 17.91 -22.88 -44.24
CA PHE A 12 16.86 -23.12 -43.28
C PHE A 12 16.58 -21.84 -42.51
N LEU A 13 15.51 -21.14 -42.84
CA LEU A 13 14.95 -20.06 -42.02
C LEU A 13 14.26 -20.67 -40.81
N PHE A 14 14.95 -20.67 -39.68
CA PHE A 14 14.34 -20.98 -38.39
C PHE A 14 13.60 -19.73 -37.90
N SER A 15 12.29 -19.71 -38.01
CA SER A 15 11.42 -18.71 -37.37
C SER A 15 11.38 -19.00 -35.89
N CYS A 16 12.23 -18.36 -35.12
CA CYS A 16 12.09 -18.30 -33.66
C CYS A 16 10.94 -17.34 -33.32
N VAL A 17 9.75 -17.92 -33.08
CA VAL A 17 8.69 -17.22 -32.36
C VAL A 17 9.12 -17.13 -30.90
N GLY A 18 9.72 -16.01 -30.55
CA GLY A 18 10.06 -15.69 -29.18
C GLY A 18 8.79 -15.36 -28.39
N TRP A 19 8.32 -16.28 -27.58
CA TRP A 19 7.40 -15.97 -26.48
C TRP A 19 8.19 -15.14 -25.48
N GLY A 20 7.87 -13.85 -25.38
CA GLY A 20 8.36 -12.95 -24.33
C GLY A 20 7.76 -13.34 -22.99
N GLY A 21 8.31 -14.35 -22.36
CA GLY A 21 8.13 -14.60 -20.95
C GLY A 21 8.87 -13.50 -20.20
N GLU A 22 8.15 -12.70 -19.40
CA GLU A 22 8.70 -11.74 -18.45
C GLU A 22 9.62 -12.53 -17.50
N GLN A 23 10.93 -12.43 -17.68
CA GLN A 23 11.90 -13.03 -16.78
C GLN A 23 11.77 -12.33 -15.43
N VAL A 24 11.09 -12.98 -14.48
CA VAL A 24 11.23 -12.66 -13.07
C VAL A 24 12.70 -12.88 -12.75
N SER A 25 13.47 -11.81 -12.63
CA SER A 25 14.87 -11.88 -12.23
C SER A 25 14.91 -12.54 -10.84
N GLU A 26 15.32 -13.80 -10.80
CA GLU A 26 15.60 -14.48 -9.53
C GLU A 26 16.71 -13.68 -8.83
N LEU A 27 16.42 -13.31 -7.58
CA LEU A 27 17.43 -12.66 -6.74
C LEU A 27 18.63 -13.59 -6.60
N SER A 28 19.82 -13.05 -6.66
CA SER A 28 21.02 -13.84 -6.42
C SER A 28 20.95 -14.45 -5.00
N PRO A 29 21.49 -15.65 -4.77
CA PRO A 29 21.49 -16.28 -3.45
C PRO A 29 22.03 -15.39 -2.33
N GLY A 30 23.00 -14.51 -2.64
CA GLY A 30 23.52 -13.52 -1.70
C GLY A 30 22.53 -12.42 -1.34
N SER A 31 21.66 -12.03 -2.28
CA SER A 31 20.61 -11.03 -2.02
C SER A 31 19.52 -11.60 -1.13
N GLU A 32 19.14 -12.85 -1.32
CA GLU A 32 18.15 -13.51 -0.44
C GLU A 32 18.69 -13.67 0.99
N GLU A 33 19.95 -14.01 1.14
CA GLU A 33 20.59 -14.13 2.45
C GLU A 33 20.69 -12.76 3.15
N ALA A 34 21.04 -11.70 2.42
CA ALA A 34 21.06 -10.34 2.95
C ALA A 34 19.67 -9.88 3.40
N LEU A 35 18.61 -10.22 2.65
CA LEU A 35 17.23 -9.90 3.01
C LEU A 35 16.76 -10.65 4.27
N ARG A 36 17.20 -11.91 4.44
CA ARG A 36 16.91 -12.71 5.67
C ARG A 36 17.59 -12.14 6.92
N LYS A 37 18.72 -11.46 6.76
CA LYS A 37 19.45 -10.78 7.86
C LYS A 37 18.82 -9.44 8.26
N LEU A 38 17.89 -8.87 7.44
CA LEU A 38 17.17 -7.68 7.80
C LEU A 38 16.21 -7.96 8.96
N ASN A 39 16.49 -7.32 10.08
CA ASN A 39 15.59 -7.39 11.24
C ASN A 39 14.44 -6.41 11.07
N LEU A 40 13.30 -6.89 10.54
CA LEU A 40 12.06 -6.14 10.37
C LEU A 40 10.96 -6.76 11.26
N PRO A 41 10.93 -6.45 12.56
CA PRO A 41 9.99 -7.07 13.51
C PRO A 41 8.54 -6.93 13.07
N GLY A 42 7.79 -8.04 13.05
CA GLY A 42 6.39 -8.07 12.66
C GLY A 42 6.15 -7.98 11.15
N ILE A 43 7.20 -8.04 10.32
CA ILE A 43 7.09 -7.99 8.86
C ILE A 43 7.74 -9.22 8.23
N LYS A 44 7.04 -9.86 7.30
CA LYS A 44 7.54 -10.96 6.48
C LYS A 44 7.55 -10.56 5.02
N LEU A 45 8.71 -10.71 4.37
CA LEU A 45 8.87 -10.47 2.94
C LEU A 45 8.51 -11.72 2.15
N ASN A 46 7.62 -11.62 1.18
CA ASN A 46 7.32 -12.69 0.22
C ASN A 46 7.78 -12.23 -1.18
N LEU A 47 9.03 -12.56 -1.50
CA LEU A 47 9.66 -12.15 -2.75
C LEU A 47 9.00 -12.81 -3.96
N LYS A 48 8.59 -14.08 -3.83
CA LYS A 48 7.93 -14.85 -4.89
C LYS A 48 6.59 -14.22 -5.29
N GLU A 49 5.79 -13.82 -4.32
CA GLU A 49 4.49 -13.20 -4.56
C GLU A 49 4.57 -11.66 -4.64
N ARG A 50 5.76 -11.10 -4.45
CA ARG A 50 6.02 -9.65 -4.43
C ARG A 50 5.06 -8.92 -3.50
N CYS A 51 4.99 -9.36 -2.26
CA CYS A 51 4.19 -8.73 -1.21
C CYS A 51 4.93 -8.75 0.12
N ILE A 52 4.47 -7.90 1.02
CA ILE A 52 4.87 -7.92 2.42
C ILE A 52 3.66 -8.27 3.28
N ASP A 53 3.89 -9.09 4.28
CA ASP A 53 2.92 -9.48 5.30
C ASP A 53 3.30 -8.80 6.62
N VAL A 54 2.40 -7.98 7.16
CA VAL A 54 2.59 -7.24 8.41
C VAL A 54 1.64 -7.81 9.45
N ASN A 55 2.15 -8.18 10.62
CA ASN A 55 1.33 -8.63 11.73
C ASN A 55 0.44 -7.47 12.21
N ALA A 56 -0.86 -7.68 12.27
CA ALA A 56 -1.84 -6.69 12.67
C ALA A 56 -2.86 -7.27 13.65
N THR A 57 -3.52 -6.40 14.40
CA THR A 57 -4.60 -6.75 15.32
C THR A 57 -5.85 -5.97 14.91
N VAL A 58 -7.00 -6.62 14.87
CA VAL A 58 -8.29 -5.93 14.67
C VAL A 58 -8.60 -5.10 15.89
N CYS A 59 -8.86 -3.82 15.73
CA CYS A 59 -9.13 -2.91 16.86
C CYS A 59 -10.49 -2.19 16.80
N LEU A 60 -11.17 -2.19 15.65
CA LEU A 60 -12.48 -1.55 15.50
C LEU A 60 -13.43 -2.42 14.68
N HIS A 61 -14.72 -2.49 15.10
CA HIS A 61 -15.78 -3.23 14.41
C HIS A 61 -16.95 -2.36 13.94
N GLU A 62 -17.03 -1.12 14.42
CA GLU A 62 -18.09 -0.17 14.09
C GLU A 62 -17.57 1.26 14.15
N GLY A 63 -18.26 2.19 13.51
CA GLY A 63 -17.95 3.61 13.51
C GLY A 63 -17.24 4.10 12.26
N LEU A 64 -17.06 5.41 12.20
CA LEU A 64 -16.40 6.13 11.11
C LEU A 64 -14.90 5.85 11.08
N LEU A 65 -14.35 5.88 9.88
CA LEU A 65 -12.95 5.55 9.63
C LEU A 65 -12.18 6.76 9.11
N GLU A 66 -11.07 7.07 9.76
CA GLU A 66 -10.02 7.92 9.22
C GLU A 66 -8.84 7.09 8.66
N LEU A 67 -8.64 5.88 9.20
CA LEU A 67 -7.57 4.99 8.79
C LEU A 67 -8.05 3.55 8.55
N VAL A 68 -7.32 2.84 7.72
CA VAL A 68 -7.38 1.38 7.64
C VAL A 68 -6.49 0.77 8.71
N ALA A 69 -5.29 1.34 8.91
CA ALA A 69 -4.30 0.84 9.87
C ALA A 69 -3.53 1.98 10.50
N CYS A 70 -3.36 1.90 11.82
CA CYS A 70 -2.51 2.79 12.61
C CYS A 70 -1.41 2.00 13.34
N THR A 71 -0.43 2.69 13.94
CA THR A 71 0.49 2.03 14.89
C THR A 71 -0.22 1.77 16.21
N LYS A 72 0.17 0.68 16.88
CA LYS A 72 -0.37 0.33 18.21
C LYS A 72 -0.14 1.48 19.21
N GLY A 73 -1.19 1.82 19.97
CA GLY A 73 -1.18 2.90 20.97
C GLY A 73 -1.38 4.29 20.37
N SER A 74 -1.90 4.41 19.12
CA SER A 74 -2.13 5.72 18.50
C SER A 74 -3.61 6.00 18.22
N LYS A 75 -4.14 5.50 17.12
CA LYS A 75 -5.46 5.86 16.57
C LYS A 75 -6.39 4.67 16.36
N GLU A 76 -6.39 3.72 17.30
CA GLU A 76 -7.20 2.50 17.22
C GLU A 76 -8.70 2.77 17.20
N HIS A 77 -9.15 3.91 17.76
CA HIS A 77 -10.56 4.30 17.82
C HIS A 77 -11.14 4.76 16.46
N GLU A 78 -10.31 4.95 15.46
CA GLU A 78 -10.68 5.37 14.11
C GLU A 78 -10.01 4.53 13.01
N SER A 79 -9.48 3.35 13.40
CA SER A 79 -8.74 2.43 12.52
C SER A 79 -9.29 1.01 12.63
N ILE A 80 -9.38 0.28 11.52
CA ILE A 80 -9.77 -1.14 11.55
C ILE A 80 -8.69 -1.98 12.22
N LEU A 81 -7.42 -1.63 11.99
CA LEU A 81 -6.25 -2.41 12.39
C LEU A 81 -5.24 -1.58 13.14
N SER A 82 -4.55 -2.20 14.10
CA SER A 82 -3.30 -1.68 14.64
C SER A 82 -2.13 -2.61 14.31
N VAL A 83 -0.94 -2.03 14.06
CA VAL A 83 0.30 -2.75 13.79
C VAL A 83 1.36 -2.40 14.82
N ALA A 84 2.14 -3.40 15.26
CA ALA A 84 3.29 -3.18 16.15
C ALA A 84 4.57 -2.85 15.35
N ALA A 85 4.59 -3.15 14.05
CA ALA A 85 5.71 -2.85 13.18
C ALA A 85 5.86 -1.33 13.00
N ARG A 86 7.10 -0.84 13.01
CA ARG A 86 7.38 0.58 12.76
C ARG A 86 7.07 0.94 11.30
N PRO A 87 6.36 2.04 11.03
CA PRO A 87 6.09 2.51 9.66
C PRO A 87 7.35 2.64 8.80
N MET A 88 8.47 3.08 9.34
CA MET A 88 9.74 3.13 8.61
C MET A 88 10.22 1.75 8.15
N HIS A 89 9.97 0.68 8.93
CA HIS A 89 10.29 -0.68 8.52
C HIS A 89 9.36 -1.19 7.41
N ILE A 90 8.07 -0.82 7.46
CA ILE A 90 7.11 -1.11 6.38
C ILE A 90 7.53 -0.38 5.10
N HIS A 91 7.95 0.89 5.21
CA HIS A 91 8.50 1.67 4.08
C HIS A 91 9.70 0.94 3.44
N ALA A 92 10.69 0.57 4.26
CA ALA A 92 11.87 -0.15 3.78
C ALA A 92 11.50 -1.48 3.10
N ALA A 93 10.57 -2.25 3.67
CA ALA A 93 10.07 -3.48 3.09
C ALA A 93 9.38 -3.26 1.73
N MET A 94 8.61 -2.16 1.58
CA MET A 94 7.99 -1.79 0.31
C MET A 94 9.02 -1.44 -0.76
N LEU A 95 10.11 -0.72 -0.40
CA LEU A 95 11.22 -0.44 -1.31
C LEU A 95 11.88 -1.73 -1.78
N LEU A 96 12.09 -2.70 -0.89
CA LEU A 96 12.64 -4.03 -1.22
C LEU A 96 11.74 -4.81 -2.19
N MET A 97 10.43 -4.60 -2.14
CA MET A 97 9.49 -5.15 -3.13
C MET A 97 9.48 -4.37 -4.45
N GLY A 98 10.33 -3.37 -4.60
CA GLY A 98 10.47 -2.54 -5.81
C GLY A 98 9.41 -1.44 -5.94
N ALA A 99 8.65 -1.16 -4.88
CA ALA A 99 7.73 -0.03 -4.88
C ALA A 99 8.49 1.30 -4.79
N LYS A 100 8.01 2.31 -5.49
CA LYS A 100 8.55 3.67 -5.46
C LYS A 100 7.65 4.57 -4.64
N PRO A 101 8.16 5.17 -3.55
CA PRO A 101 7.40 6.14 -2.79
C PRO A 101 7.21 7.42 -3.61
N GLY A 102 6.12 8.09 -3.36
CA GLY A 102 5.87 9.43 -3.85
C GLY A 102 5.95 10.46 -2.73
N THR A 103 4.86 11.19 -2.54
CA THR A 103 4.70 12.18 -1.49
C THR A 103 3.28 12.14 -0.95
N PRO A 104 3.05 12.34 0.37
CA PRO A 104 1.73 12.62 0.91
C PRO A 104 1.12 13.88 0.29
N ALA A 105 -0.18 14.06 0.45
CA ALA A 105 -0.81 15.31 0.07
C ALA A 105 -0.20 16.48 0.86
N MET A 106 0.01 17.59 0.21
CA MET A 106 0.62 18.76 0.83
C MET A 106 0.02 20.05 0.32
N ARG A 107 0.24 21.14 1.06
CA ARG A 107 -0.05 22.49 0.58
C ARG A 107 1.25 23.16 0.16
N LYS A 108 1.31 23.69 -1.05
CA LYS A 108 2.45 24.46 -1.56
C LYS A 108 2.07 25.92 -1.69
N ALA A 109 2.97 26.81 -1.27
CA ALA A 109 2.82 28.21 -1.58
C ALA A 109 2.94 28.44 -3.09
N ARG A 110 2.03 29.23 -3.66
CA ARG A 110 2.00 29.58 -5.08
C ARG A 110 2.83 30.82 -5.38
N ASP A 111 3.09 31.65 -4.36
CA ASP A 111 3.83 32.89 -4.44
C ASP A 111 4.95 32.95 -3.38
N GLU A 112 5.97 33.77 -3.61
CA GLU A 112 7.09 33.96 -2.68
C GLU A 112 6.65 34.52 -1.33
N ALA A 113 5.59 35.36 -1.33
CA ALA A 113 5.03 35.93 -0.12
C ALA A 113 4.21 34.93 0.72
N ARG A 114 4.01 33.69 0.21
CA ARG A 114 3.22 32.64 0.86
C ARG A 114 1.78 33.05 1.21
N THR A 115 1.19 33.92 0.40
CA THR A 115 -0.19 34.39 0.60
C THR A 115 -1.22 33.47 -0.05
N ARG A 116 -0.82 32.73 -1.10
CA ARG A 116 -1.66 31.80 -1.84
C ARG A 116 -1.11 30.38 -1.72
N TRP A 117 -2.02 29.46 -1.41
CA TRP A 117 -1.67 28.04 -1.25
C TRP A 117 -2.46 27.19 -2.24
N VAL A 118 -1.83 26.19 -2.81
CA VAL A 118 -2.45 25.17 -3.63
C VAL A 118 -2.30 23.82 -2.97
N SER A 119 -3.35 23.01 -3.00
CA SER A 119 -3.28 21.62 -2.60
C SER A 119 -2.58 20.82 -3.70
N VAL A 120 -1.64 19.97 -3.30
CA VAL A 120 -0.97 19.01 -4.16
C VAL A 120 -1.44 17.63 -3.71
N GLU A 121 -2.02 16.89 -4.65
CA GLU A 121 -2.48 15.54 -4.40
C GLU A 121 -1.34 14.60 -4.04
N PRO A 122 -1.62 13.52 -3.27
CA PRO A 122 -0.63 12.52 -2.95
C PRO A 122 -0.20 11.77 -4.21
N ALA A 123 1.03 11.29 -4.21
CA ALA A 123 1.61 10.51 -5.30
C ALA A 123 2.34 9.28 -4.76
N GLY A 124 2.59 8.30 -5.62
CA GLY A 124 3.34 7.09 -5.31
C GLY A 124 2.85 5.89 -6.13
N ASP A 125 3.55 4.77 -6.01
CA ASP A 125 3.13 3.55 -6.67
C ASP A 125 1.85 3.01 -6.02
N SER A 126 0.99 2.41 -6.85
CA SER A 126 -0.27 1.80 -6.37
C SER A 126 0.00 0.53 -5.58
N VAL A 127 -0.66 0.39 -4.45
CA VAL A 127 -0.55 -0.75 -3.52
C VAL A 127 -1.92 -1.35 -3.28
N ARG A 128 -2.05 -2.66 -3.48
CA ARG A 128 -3.24 -3.40 -3.05
C ARG A 128 -3.08 -3.77 -1.59
N VAL A 129 -4.14 -3.54 -0.82
CA VAL A 129 -4.21 -3.84 0.61
C VAL A 129 -5.23 -4.94 0.82
N SER A 130 -4.83 -6.01 1.52
CA SER A 130 -5.67 -7.16 1.84
C SER A 130 -5.46 -7.61 3.27
N LEU A 131 -6.45 -8.31 3.84
CA LEU A 131 -6.34 -9.05 5.09
C LEU A 131 -6.23 -10.53 4.80
N VAL A 132 -5.33 -11.21 5.52
CA VAL A 132 -5.21 -12.67 5.47
C VAL A 132 -5.44 -13.23 6.87
N PHE A 133 -6.44 -14.10 6.98
CA PHE A 133 -6.79 -14.82 8.20
C PHE A 133 -7.42 -16.18 7.87
N PRO A 134 -7.45 -17.14 8.81
CA PRO A 134 -7.99 -18.46 8.56
C PRO A 134 -9.51 -18.43 8.36
N ASP A 135 -10.02 -19.27 7.47
CA ASP A 135 -11.44 -19.59 7.37
C ASP A 135 -11.89 -20.54 8.49
N SER A 136 -13.17 -20.97 8.47
CA SER A 136 -13.75 -21.91 9.44
C SER A 136 -13.05 -23.30 9.45
N LYS A 137 -12.25 -23.62 8.43
CA LYS A 137 -11.47 -24.84 8.30
C LYS A 137 -9.99 -24.64 8.67
N GLY A 138 -9.62 -23.44 9.14
CA GLY A 138 -8.25 -23.09 9.47
C GLY A 138 -7.35 -22.76 8.27
N LYS A 139 -7.90 -22.68 7.05
CA LYS A 139 -7.14 -22.38 5.85
C LYS A 139 -6.99 -20.86 5.66
N PRO A 140 -5.77 -20.30 5.50
CA PRO A 140 -5.58 -18.88 5.23
C PRO A 140 -6.34 -18.41 3.98
N GLN A 141 -7.12 -17.36 4.13
CA GLN A 141 -7.86 -16.71 3.04
C GLN A 141 -7.46 -15.24 2.94
N GLU A 142 -7.24 -14.76 1.71
CA GLU A 142 -6.93 -13.36 1.43
C GLU A 142 -8.21 -12.62 1.02
N HIS A 143 -8.53 -11.53 1.72
CA HIS A 143 -9.69 -10.70 1.48
C HIS A 143 -9.25 -9.26 1.18
N PRO A 144 -9.72 -8.60 0.11
CA PRO A 144 -9.44 -7.20 -0.12
C PRO A 144 -9.99 -6.35 1.03
N ILE A 145 -9.23 -5.33 1.44
CA ILE A 145 -9.63 -4.46 2.56
C ILE A 145 -10.98 -3.77 2.32
N SER A 146 -11.32 -3.47 1.07
CA SER A 146 -12.59 -2.89 0.66
C SER A 146 -13.83 -3.69 1.08
N ARG A 147 -13.68 -5.00 1.36
CA ARG A 147 -14.76 -5.83 1.88
C ARG A 147 -15.23 -5.40 3.27
N PHE A 148 -14.34 -4.81 4.05
CA PHE A 148 -14.57 -4.43 5.45
C PHE A 148 -14.84 -2.94 5.62
N ILE A 149 -15.09 -2.24 4.51
CA ILE A 149 -15.37 -0.79 4.49
C ILE A 149 -16.62 -0.56 3.66
N SER A 150 -17.54 0.23 4.19
CA SER A 150 -18.79 0.63 3.53
C SER A 150 -18.95 2.14 3.58
N PRO A 151 -19.79 2.73 2.73
CA PRO A 151 -20.18 4.14 2.89
C PRO A 151 -20.80 4.38 4.26
N ALA A 152 -20.47 5.50 4.90
CA ALA A 152 -21.08 5.92 6.15
C ALA A 152 -22.57 6.22 5.95
N GLN A 153 -23.40 5.93 6.97
CA GLN A 153 -24.83 6.23 6.93
C GLN A 153 -25.06 7.72 7.23
N PRO A 154 -26.08 8.36 6.63
CA PRO A 154 -26.39 9.77 6.86
C PRO A 154 -26.56 10.15 8.33
N ASP A 155 -27.09 9.24 9.14
CA ASP A 155 -27.36 9.46 10.56
C ASP A 155 -26.05 9.56 11.39
N GLU A 156 -24.96 8.95 10.91
CA GLU A 156 -23.65 8.94 11.57
C GLU A 156 -22.82 10.19 11.23
N ILE A 157 -23.14 10.88 10.12
CA ILE A 157 -22.49 12.11 9.67
C ILE A 157 -23.30 13.37 9.96
N GLY A 158 -24.12 13.38 11.03
CA GLY A 158 -24.91 14.55 11.43
C GLY A 158 -26.02 14.94 10.48
N GLY A 159 -26.57 13.98 9.71
CA GLY A 159 -27.77 14.18 8.89
C GLY A 159 -27.58 14.99 7.61
N ILE A 160 -26.37 15.31 7.23
CA ILE A 160 -26.09 16.02 5.95
C ILE A 160 -26.08 14.98 4.82
N PRO A 161 -27.07 14.99 3.89
CA PRO A 161 -27.04 14.10 2.74
C PRO A 161 -25.84 14.44 1.88
N THR A 162 -24.82 13.62 1.88
CA THR A 162 -23.72 13.76 0.92
C THR A 162 -24.29 13.51 -0.47
N LYS A 163 -24.37 14.54 -1.30
CA LYS A 163 -24.87 14.45 -2.69
C LYS A 163 -24.01 13.57 -3.60
N LYS A 164 -22.88 13.07 -3.12
CA LYS A 164 -21.98 12.21 -3.86
C LYS A 164 -22.25 10.75 -3.49
N LYS A 165 -22.89 10.02 -4.39
CA LYS A 165 -23.03 8.58 -4.30
C LYS A 165 -21.62 7.96 -4.33
N LEU A 166 -21.10 7.58 -3.17
CA LEU A 166 -19.87 6.80 -3.05
C LEU A 166 -20.22 5.35 -3.39
N ASP A 167 -19.97 4.95 -4.62
CA ASP A 167 -20.45 3.65 -5.10
C ASP A 167 -19.61 2.49 -4.57
N THR A 168 -18.28 2.65 -4.45
CA THR A 168 -17.39 1.59 -3.97
C THR A 168 -16.12 2.18 -3.35
N PHE A 169 -15.61 1.51 -2.30
CA PHE A 169 -14.33 1.88 -1.72
C PHE A 169 -13.18 1.61 -2.71
N PRO A 170 -12.19 2.50 -2.83
CA PRO A 170 -11.06 2.33 -3.74
C PRO A 170 -10.32 1.01 -3.55
N ALA A 171 -9.96 0.34 -4.64
CA ALA A 171 -9.30 -0.96 -4.61
C ALA A 171 -7.79 -0.89 -4.32
N SER A 172 -7.22 0.30 -4.28
CA SER A 172 -5.77 0.49 -4.10
C SER A 172 -5.47 1.81 -3.41
N PHE A 173 -4.33 1.81 -2.71
CA PHE A 173 -3.74 2.96 -2.05
C PHE A 173 -2.49 3.41 -2.81
N LEU A 174 -2.01 4.62 -2.53
CA LEU A 174 -0.73 5.14 -3.02
C LEU A 174 0.33 4.95 -1.94
N PHE A 175 1.53 4.52 -2.33
CA PHE A 175 2.69 4.52 -1.47
C PHE A 175 3.24 5.95 -1.38
N ALA A 176 2.63 6.79 -0.56
CA ALA A 176 3.02 8.18 -0.36
C ALA A 176 4.40 8.31 0.30
N GLY A 177 4.72 7.38 1.21
CA GLY A 177 6.05 7.23 1.76
C GLY A 177 6.37 8.16 2.92
N SER A 178 5.43 8.94 3.44
CA SER A 178 5.66 9.91 4.52
C SER A 178 6.89 10.80 4.27
N HIS A 179 7.48 11.37 5.31
CA HIS A 179 8.67 12.20 5.18
C HIS A 179 9.56 12.16 6.43
N LEU A 180 10.79 12.62 6.27
CA LEU A 180 11.76 12.78 7.35
C LEU A 180 11.83 14.25 7.74
N VAL A 181 11.76 14.52 9.04
CA VAL A 181 11.90 15.88 9.59
C VAL A 181 13.12 15.99 10.49
N GLU A 182 13.74 17.15 10.47
CA GLU A 182 14.74 17.55 11.43
C GLU A 182 14.03 18.11 12.67
N ASN A 183 14.23 17.49 13.82
CA ASN A 183 13.63 17.94 15.07
C ASN A 183 14.72 18.00 16.15
N GLY A 184 15.52 19.07 16.11
CA GLY A 184 16.63 19.31 17.00
C GLY A 184 17.92 18.55 16.64
N PRO A 185 18.92 18.54 17.53
CA PRO A 185 20.16 17.82 17.32
C PRO A 185 19.91 16.30 17.31
N GLY A 186 20.31 15.62 16.25
CA GLY A 186 20.17 14.17 16.11
C GLY A 186 19.75 13.73 14.72
N PRO A 187 19.52 12.43 14.50
CA PRO A 187 19.08 11.93 13.22
C PRO A 187 17.65 12.39 12.90
N ARG A 188 17.36 12.60 11.62
CA ARG A 188 16.00 12.90 11.15
C ARG A 188 15.02 11.83 11.62
N LYS A 189 13.83 12.29 12.00
CA LYS A 189 12.75 11.42 12.45
C LYS A 189 11.76 11.15 11.30
N TYR A 190 11.34 9.91 11.19
CA TYR A 190 10.29 9.52 10.24
C TYR A 190 8.93 9.89 10.83
N VAL A 191 8.19 10.79 10.17
CA VAL A 191 7.00 11.42 10.78
C VAL A 191 5.91 10.40 11.05
N CYS A 192 5.67 9.47 10.13
CA CYS A 192 4.68 8.41 10.31
C CYS A 192 4.97 7.50 11.51
N ASP A 193 6.25 7.33 11.94
CA ASP A 193 6.59 6.61 13.17
C ASP A 193 6.06 7.31 14.43
N GLN A 194 5.80 8.62 14.35
CA GLN A 194 5.30 9.44 15.46
C GLN A 194 3.79 9.63 15.40
N SER A 195 3.25 9.90 14.21
CA SER A 195 1.81 10.13 14.01
C SER A 195 0.98 8.84 14.00
N GLY A 196 1.59 7.72 13.60
CA GLY A 196 0.91 6.44 13.50
C GLY A 196 0.06 6.25 12.25
N ASN A 197 0.11 7.16 11.26
CA ASN A 197 -0.72 7.14 10.06
C ASN A 197 -0.22 6.14 9.01
N VAL A 198 -0.39 4.83 9.26
CA VAL A 198 0.18 3.75 8.42
C VAL A 198 -0.58 3.64 7.09
N ILE A 199 -1.91 3.49 7.13
CA ILE A 199 -2.76 3.44 5.93
C ILE A 199 -3.96 4.34 6.17
N SER A 200 -3.99 5.48 5.52
CA SER A 200 -4.97 6.53 5.76
C SER A 200 -6.06 6.56 4.69
N ILE A 201 -7.28 6.76 5.13
CA ILE A 201 -8.45 7.10 4.32
C ILE A 201 -8.55 8.62 4.23
N SER A 202 -8.50 9.29 5.39
CA SER A 202 -8.41 10.74 5.47
C SER A 202 -7.00 11.25 5.21
N THR A 203 -6.88 12.51 4.83
CA THR A 203 -5.60 13.15 4.48
C THR A 203 -5.02 13.87 5.68
N PHE A 204 -3.87 13.44 6.15
CA PHE A 204 -3.11 14.05 7.25
C PHE A 204 -1.84 14.78 6.78
N GLY A 205 -1.31 14.37 5.61
CA GLY A 205 -0.10 14.97 5.01
C GLY A 205 1.20 14.29 5.43
N ASP A 206 1.13 13.15 6.13
CA ASP A 206 2.29 12.42 6.64
C ASP A 206 2.16 10.89 6.54
N GLU A 207 1.20 10.42 5.78
CA GLU A 207 0.83 9.02 5.66
C GLU A 207 1.94 8.19 4.98
N LEU A 208 2.05 6.91 5.40
CA LEU A 208 2.85 5.94 4.66
C LEU A 208 2.12 5.49 3.39
N LEU A 209 0.86 5.06 3.53
CA LEU A 209 -0.05 4.80 2.42
C LEU A 209 -1.32 5.64 2.60
N CYS A 210 -1.89 6.12 1.48
CA CYS A 210 -3.14 6.90 1.50
C CYS A 210 -4.00 6.61 0.28
N LEU A 211 -5.27 7.00 0.33
CA LEU A 211 -6.12 7.01 -0.85
C LEU A 211 -5.64 8.05 -1.88
N PRO A 212 -5.90 7.82 -3.18
CA PRO A 212 -5.75 8.87 -4.20
C PRO A 212 -6.67 10.07 -3.90
N GLY A 213 -6.19 11.28 -4.16
CA GLY A 213 -6.92 12.51 -3.91
C GLY A 213 -6.74 13.06 -2.49
N VAL A 214 -7.53 14.07 -2.15
CA VAL A 214 -7.53 14.72 -0.84
C VAL A 214 -8.88 14.47 -0.17
N HIS A 215 -8.86 13.93 1.04
CA HIS A 215 -10.05 13.54 1.81
C HIS A 215 -10.07 14.25 3.15
N GLY A 216 -11.18 14.90 3.49
CA GLY A 216 -11.35 15.57 4.78
C GLY A 216 -11.30 14.59 5.96
N HIS A 217 -10.91 15.10 7.12
CA HIS A 217 -10.92 14.40 8.41
C HIS A 217 -11.85 15.05 9.44
N GLN A 218 -12.62 16.06 9.03
CA GLN A 218 -13.71 16.60 9.84
C GLN A 218 -14.96 15.72 9.68
N ASN A 219 -15.84 15.71 10.64
CA ASN A 219 -17.02 14.83 10.68
C ASN A 219 -17.85 14.84 9.39
N ASP A 220 -17.97 15.99 8.73
CA ASP A 220 -18.64 16.16 7.44
C ASP A 220 -17.83 15.63 6.24
N GLY A 221 -16.54 15.35 6.44
CA GLY A 221 -15.63 14.76 5.47
C GLY A 221 -15.44 13.24 5.60
N LEU A 222 -15.89 12.63 6.69
CA LEU A 222 -15.81 11.19 6.92
C LEU A 222 -16.93 10.48 6.17
N THR A 223 -16.57 9.77 5.12
CA THR A 223 -17.53 9.14 4.20
C THR A 223 -17.53 7.63 4.27
N TRP A 224 -16.68 7.05 5.11
CA TRP A 224 -16.47 5.61 5.23
C TRP A 224 -16.58 5.13 6.65
N GLN A 225 -17.14 3.93 6.82
CA GLN A 225 -17.30 3.25 8.10
C GLN A 225 -16.90 1.78 8.01
N VAL A 226 -16.69 1.15 9.15
CA VAL A 226 -16.42 -0.28 9.24
C VAL A 226 -17.62 -1.08 8.74
N ASN A 227 -17.36 -2.07 7.91
CA ASN A 227 -18.29 -3.16 7.62
C ASN A 227 -17.81 -4.41 8.37
N PRO A 228 -18.44 -4.78 9.51
CA PRO A 228 -17.97 -5.89 10.34
C PRO A 228 -18.22 -7.27 9.74
N LYS A 229 -18.96 -7.36 8.62
CA LYS A 229 -19.37 -8.65 8.06
C LYS A 229 -18.19 -9.50 7.60
N GLY A 230 -17.88 -10.50 8.42
CA GLY A 230 -16.78 -11.44 8.19
C GLY A 230 -15.41 -10.90 8.57
N LEU A 231 -15.33 -9.75 9.27
CA LEU A 231 -14.11 -9.28 9.90
C LEU A 231 -13.88 -10.09 11.19
N PRO A 232 -12.64 -10.55 11.48
CA PRO A 232 -12.31 -11.22 12.74
C PRO A 232 -12.58 -10.32 13.95
N ARG A 233 -12.79 -10.88 15.12
CA ARG A 233 -13.18 -10.13 16.34
C ARG A 233 -12.10 -9.15 16.76
N ILE A 234 -12.47 -8.12 17.49
CA ILE A 234 -11.53 -7.18 18.13
C ILE A 234 -10.55 -7.97 19.00
N GLY A 235 -9.26 -7.65 18.87
CA GLY A 235 -8.16 -8.33 19.53
C GLY A 235 -7.58 -9.53 18.75
N GLU A 236 -8.27 -10.04 17.72
CA GLU A 236 -7.75 -11.13 16.91
C GLU A 236 -6.59 -10.69 16.00
N GLN A 237 -5.60 -11.58 15.87
CA GLN A 237 -4.44 -11.36 15.02
C GLN A 237 -4.77 -11.73 13.58
N VAL A 238 -4.40 -10.85 12.67
CA VAL A 238 -4.52 -11.01 11.22
C VAL A 238 -3.22 -10.61 10.54
N ILE A 239 -3.08 -10.97 9.28
CA ILE A 239 -1.99 -10.46 8.45
C ILE A 239 -2.54 -9.35 7.56
N LEU A 240 -1.94 -8.17 7.67
CA LEU A 240 -2.11 -7.07 6.72
C LEU A 240 -1.14 -7.30 5.58
N ARG A 241 -1.66 -7.65 4.40
CA ARG A 241 -0.85 -7.91 3.20
C ARG A 241 -0.84 -6.69 2.29
N LEU A 242 0.36 -6.22 1.99
CA LEU A 242 0.60 -5.10 1.06
C LEU A 242 1.27 -5.62 -0.20
N ARG A 243 0.64 -5.40 -1.34
CA ARG A 243 1.11 -5.87 -2.64
C ARG A 243 1.27 -4.67 -3.60
N PRO A 244 2.53 -4.22 -3.85
CA PRO A 244 2.77 -3.21 -4.87
C PRO A 244 2.30 -3.70 -6.23
N LYS A 245 1.62 -2.85 -6.99
CA LYS A 245 1.31 -3.14 -8.38
C LYS A 245 2.55 -2.77 -9.22
N PRO A 246 3.04 -3.67 -10.07
CA PRO A 246 4.07 -3.29 -11.03
C PRO A 246 3.53 -2.15 -11.90
N LYS A 247 4.38 -1.16 -12.20
CA LYS A 247 4.04 -0.17 -13.24
C LYS A 247 3.85 -0.95 -14.53
N SER A 248 2.68 -0.78 -15.18
CA SER A 248 2.55 -1.20 -16.56
C SER A 248 3.68 -0.51 -17.35
N SER A 249 4.55 -1.30 -17.97
CA SER A 249 5.53 -0.77 -18.92
C SER A 249 4.73 -0.13 -20.05
N HIS A 250 4.53 1.19 -20.00
CA HIS A 250 4.08 1.90 -21.18
C HIS A 250 5.19 1.70 -22.23
N LYS A 251 4.93 0.79 -23.18
CA LYS A 251 5.66 0.76 -24.42
C LYS A 251 5.52 2.16 -25.03
N LYS A 252 6.65 2.88 -25.08
CA LYS A 252 6.81 4.06 -25.93
C LYS A 252 6.82 3.63 -27.39
#